data_087e74288559b2aff5be4594aaef397b
#
_entry.id   087e74288559b2aff5be4594aaef397b
#
_cell.length_a   1.000
_cell.length_b   1.000
_cell.length_c   1.000
_cell.angle_alpha   90.00
_cell.angle_beta   90.00
_cell.angle_gamma   90.00
#
_symmetry.space_group_name_H-M   'P 1'
#
loop_
_entity.id
_entity.type
_entity.pdbx_description
1 polymer ?
#
loop_
_entity_poly.entity_id
_entity_poly.type
_entity_poly.pdbx_seq_one_letter_code
_entity_poly.pdbx_strand_id
1 'polypeptide(L)'
;MIVKRNSFKGGHVMKLKEKQRTGAQLLIDALKEEQVEIVFGYPGGAVLPLYDCIYDSDLRHILTRHEQGAIHAAEGYARVTGKAGVVIVTSGPGATNILTGLADAMIDSLPLVVFTGQVNTNVIGSDAFQEGDLIGLTMPITKHNYQIRNVADIPQVIKEAFHIATTGRPGPVVIDLPKDMMTNGVNEVPEKIEIHLPGYQPTLEPNKHQLEKLVKALEQSERPLVAVGAGVLHAKASAALLKFVEYYQLPVVYTLHGMGAFPADHPLSLGMGGMHGTYAANMALYDCDYLMVFGARLDDRFTANLDHFAKKSKIAHIDIDPVEISKNVYADIPVVGDVGRALNYLNEIVGKHPECKEWMDLNMKRKKDHPLKYEPSDIVLKPQYVLEILNRLAAKDAIVVTDVGQHQMWAAQFFARNCPDTFVTSGGFGTMGFGIPAAIGAQFAYPDKEVYL
;
A
#
# COMPACT_ATOMS: atom_id res chain seq x y z
N MET A 1 72.09 -20.75 -33.20
CA MET A 1 71.23 -21.02 -34.36
C MET A 1 69.92 -20.16 -34.16
N ILE A 2 69.92 -19.02 -34.91
CA ILE A 2 68.92 -18.00 -34.77
C ILE A 2 67.74 -18.36 -35.73
N VAL A 3 66.54 -18.60 -35.23
CA VAL A 3 65.38 -18.76 -36.09
C VAL A 3 64.58 -17.46 -36.08
N LYS A 4 64.43 -16.85 -37.23
CA LYS A 4 63.71 -15.62 -37.54
C LYS A 4 62.20 -15.83 -37.30
N ARG A 5 61.62 -14.90 -36.56
CA ARG A 5 60.15 -14.74 -36.47
C ARG A 5 59.63 -14.13 -37.79
N ASN A 6 58.81 -14.90 -38.50
CA ASN A 6 57.99 -14.37 -39.59
C ASN A 6 56.73 -13.69 -38.99
N SER A 7 56.57 -12.41 -39.32
CA SER A 7 55.40 -11.61 -39.03
C SER A 7 54.24 -12.03 -39.94
N PHE A 8 53.20 -12.66 -39.36
CA PHE A 8 51.90 -12.76 -40.03
C PHE A 8 51.16 -11.44 -39.83
N LYS A 9 51.07 -10.62 -40.86
CA LYS A 9 50.10 -9.52 -41.00
C LYS A 9 48.77 -10.12 -41.49
N GLY A 10 47.66 -9.77 -40.82
CA GLY A 10 46.32 -9.99 -41.34
C GLY A 10 45.43 -10.94 -40.51
N GLY A 11 45.36 -10.72 -39.20
CA GLY A 11 44.26 -11.25 -38.40
C GLY A 11 43.12 -10.22 -38.40
N HIS A 12 42.05 -10.46 -39.14
CA HIS A 12 40.75 -9.83 -38.83
C HIS A 12 40.40 -10.23 -37.41
N VAL A 13 40.51 -9.28 -36.48
CA VAL A 13 39.87 -9.40 -35.18
C VAL A 13 38.37 -9.38 -35.47
N MET A 14 37.75 -10.56 -35.52
CA MET A 14 36.29 -10.66 -35.43
C MET A 14 35.92 -9.94 -34.14
N LYS A 15 35.38 -8.71 -34.23
CA LYS A 15 34.60 -8.13 -33.14
C LYS A 15 33.55 -9.16 -32.85
N LEU A 16 33.61 -9.82 -31.69
CA LEU A 16 32.50 -10.57 -31.14
C LEU A 16 31.32 -9.59 -31.18
N LYS A 17 30.29 -9.92 -31.95
CA LYS A 17 29.00 -9.19 -31.92
C LYS A 17 28.60 -9.16 -30.44
N GLU A 18 28.39 -7.97 -29.89
CA GLU A 18 27.76 -7.84 -28.56
C GLU A 18 26.54 -8.73 -28.57
N LYS A 19 26.45 -9.60 -27.56
CA LYS A 19 25.36 -10.57 -27.45
C LYS A 19 24.08 -9.77 -27.32
N GLN A 20 23.15 -9.92 -28.25
CA GLN A 20 21.80 -9.31 -28.17
C GLN A 20 21.20 -9.61 -26.80
N ARG A 21 20.68 -8.59 -26.12
CA ARG A 21 19.95 -8.76 -24.86
C ARG A 21 18.51 -9.12 -25.16
N THR A 22 18.01 -10.19 -24.59
CA THR A 22 16.59 -10.59 -24.69
C THR A 22 15.70 -9.71 -23.85
N GLY A 23 14.40 -9.64 -24.16
CA GLY A 23 13.46 -8.90 -23.36
C GLY A 23 13.37 -9.39 -21.90
N ALA A 24 13.51 -10.70 -21.68
CA ALA A 24 13.58 -11.26 -20.32
C ALA A 24 14.79 -10.73 -19.54
N GLN A 25 15.98 -10.64 -20.17
CA GLN A 25 17.17 -10.05 -19.56
C GLN A 25 16.99 -8.57 -19.26
N LEU A 26 16.39 -7.79 -20.18
CA LEU A 26 16.09 -6.38 -19.96
C LEU A 26 15.13 -6.17 -18.80
N LEU A 27 14.14 -7.06 -18.66
CA LEU A 27 13.18 -7.01 -17.55
C LEU A 27 13.89 -7.23 -16.21
N ILE A 28 14.75 -8.24 -16.10
CA ILE A 28 15.52 -8.50 -14.88
C ILE A 28 16.42 -7.33 -14.51
N ASP A 29 17.09 -6.73 -15.49
CA ASP A 29 17.96 -5.57 -15.26
C ASP A 29 17.14 -4.36 -14.78
N ALA A 30 15.97 -4.10 -15.37
CA ALA A 30 15.08 -3.02 -14.95
C ALA A 30 14.52 -3.25 -13.53
N LEU A 31 14.18 -4.50 -13.16
CA LEU A 31 13.79 -4.81 -11.78
C LEU A 31 14.92 -4.55 -10.77
N LYS A 32 16.16 -4.85 -11.14
CA LYS A 32 17.33 -4.54 -10.31
C LYS A 32 17.56 -3.03 -10.17
N GLU A 33 17.36 -2.25 -11.23
CA GLU A 33 17.41 -0.78 -11.16
C GLU A 33 16.35 -0.20 -10.23
N GLU A 34 15.14 -0.79 -10.19
CA GLU A 34 14.07 -0.46 -9.25
C GLU A 34 14.27 -1.06 -7.85
N GLN A 35 15.45 -1.65 -7.57
CA GLN A 35 15.85 -2.22 -6.28
C GLN A 35 14.89 -3.34 -5.79
N VAL A 36 14.34 -4.12 -6.71
CA VAL A 36 13.54 -5.28 -6.39
C VAL A 36 14.43 -6.42 -5.89
N GLU A 37 14.17 -6.91 -4.70
CA GLU A 37 14.91 -8.00 -4.06
C GLU A 37 14.14 -9.31 -4.13
N ILE A 38 12.81 -9.24 -4.06
CA ILE A 38 11.90 -10.38 -3.94
C ILE A 38 10.78 -10.27 -4.98
N VAL A 39 10.49 -11.37 -5.65
CA VAL A 39 9.33 -11.52 -6.53
C VAL A 39 8.50 -12.72 -6.08
N PHE A 40 7.18 -12.59 -6.09
CA PHE A 40 6.24 -13.66 -5.79
C PHE A 40 5.63 -14.19 -7.09
N GLY A 41 5.40 -15.47 -7.22
CA GLY A 41 4.81 -15.93 -8.46
C GLY A 41 4.64 -17.44 -8.59
N TYR A 42 4.04 -17.82 -9.73
CA TYR A 42 3.85 -19.19 -10.13
C TYR A 42 4.20 -19.33 -11.63
N PRO A 43 5.20 -20.17 -11.98
CA PRO A 43 5.66 -20.32 -13.35
C PRO A 43 4.63 -21.02 -14.23
N GLY A 44 4.66 -20.69 -15.52
CA GLY A 44 3.88 -21.35 -16.55
C GLY A 44 4.46 -21.07 -17.94
N GLY A 45 3.95 -21.74 -18.97
CA GLY A 45 4.53 -21.80 -20.30
C GLY A 45 4.83 -20.48 -20.99
N ALA A 46 4.02 -19.46 -20.74
CA ALA A 46 4.22 -18.13 -21.35
C ALA A 46 5.40 -17.38 -20.75
N VAL A 47 5.71 -17.55 -19.46
CA VAL A 47 6.75 -16.79 -18.73
C VAL A 47 8.03 -17.59 -18.45
N LEU A 48 8.18 -18.79 -19.00
CA LEU A 48 9.41 -19.60 -18.80
C LEU A 48 10.70 -18.87 -19.18
N PRO A 49 10.77 -18.06 -20.26
CA PRO A 49 11.99 -17.33 -20.58
C PRO A 49 12.40 -16.34 -19.48
N LEU A 50 11.42 -15.75 -18.77
CA LEU A 50 11.67 -14.85 -17.66
C LEU A 50 12.15 -15.63 -16.42
N TYR A 51 11.52 -16.76 -16.10
CA TYR A 51 11.94 -17.62 -14.99
C TYR A 51 13.34 -18.19 -15.17
N ASP A 52 13.76 -18.48 -16.42
CA ASP A 52 15.12 -18.88 -16.74
C ASP A 52 16.13 -17.78 -16.39
N CYS A 53 15.82 -16.52 -16.74
CA CYS A 53 16.65 -15.36 -16.35
C CYS A 53 16.64 -15.11 -14.84
N ILE A 54 15.53 -15.33 -14.13
CA ILE A 54 15.46 -15.21 -12.67
C ILE A 54 16.41 -16.23 -12.02
N TYR A 55 16.42 -17.47 -12.52
CA TYR A 55 17.28 -18.54 -11.99
C TYR A 55 18.77 -18.17 -12.04
N ASP A 56 19.19 -17.48 -13.08
CA ASP A 56 20.58 -17.00 -13.27
C ASP A 56 20.84 -15.64 -12.60
N SER A 57 19.87 -15.07 -11.87
CA SER A 57 19.97 -13.74 -11.25
C SER A 57 20.02 -13.82 -9.73
N ASP A 58 20.28 -12.66 -9.07
CA ASP A 58 20.23 -12.52 -7.62
C ASP A 58 18.82 -12.25 -7.09
N LEU A 59 17.80 -12.14 -7.96
CA LEU A 59 16.41 -11.93 -7.56
C LEU A 59 15.87 -13.16 -6.84
N ARG A 60 15.39 -12.95 -5.62
CA ARG A 60 14.78 -14.03 -4.83
C ARG A 60 13.35 -14.27 -5.30
N HIS A 61 13.08 -15.43 -5.88
CA HIS A 61 11.75 -15.86 -6.25
C HIS A 61 11.10 -16.70 -5.14
N ILE A 62 9.89 -16.30 -4.74
CA ILE A 62 9.05 -17.04 -3.78
C ILE A 62 7.97 -17.76 -4.57
N LEU A 63 8.14 -19.08 -4.70
CA LEU A 63 7.18 -19.94 -5.37
C LEU A 63 5.93 -20.14 -4.52
N THR A 64 4.79 -19.68 -5.01
CA THR A 64 3.48 -19.95 -4.42
C THR A 64 2.84 -21.19 -5.05
N ARG A 65 1.69 -21.63 -4.54
CA ARG A 65 0.92 -22.76 -5.09
C ARG A 65 -0.36 -22.32 -5.81
N HIS A 66 -0.63 -21.04 -5.77
CA HIS A 66 -1.73 -20.39 -6.48
C HIS A 66 -1.37 -18.92 -6.71
N GLU A 67 -1.74 -18.34 -7.82
CA GLU A 67 -1.41 -16.97 -8.20
C GLU A 67 -2.08 -15.94 -7.27
N GLN A 68 -3.27 -16.22 -6.76
CA GLN A 68 -3.89 -15.39 -5.73
C GLN A 68 -3.04 -15.32 -4.46
N GLY A 69 -2.41 -16.43 -4.07
CA GLY A 69 -1.45 -16.44 -2.97
C GLY A 69 -0.21 -15.59 -3.25
N ALA A 70 0.26 -15.54 -4.51
CA ALA A 70 1.39 -14.70 -4.90
C ALA A 70 1.07 -13.20 -4.72
N ILE A 71 -0.10 -12.77 -5.20
CA ILE A 71 -0.46 -11.35 -5.12
C ILE A 71 -0.74 -10.91 -3.68
N HIS A 72 -1.42 -11.72 -2.86
CA HIS A 72 -1.62 -11.38 -1.45
C HIS A 72 -0.30 -11.40 -0.64
N ALA A 73 0.67 -12.25 -0.99
CA ALA A 73 2.00 -12.16 -0.39
C ALA A 73 2.71 -10.85 -0.78
N ALA A 74 2.59 -10.44 -2.04
CA ALA A 74 3.12 -9.15 -2.48
C ALA A 74 2.44 -7.96 -1.78
N GLU A 75 1.13 -8.05 -1.49
CA GLU A 75 0.40 -7.04 -0.70
C GLU A 75 0.91 -6.97 0.74
N GLY A 76 1.09 -8.12 1.39
CA GLY A 76 1.68 -8.17 2.74
C GLY A 76 3.08 -7.56 2.78
N TYR A 77 3.92 -7.88 1.79
CA TYR A 77 5.24 -7.26 1.62
C TYR A 77 5.15 -5.74 1.43
N ALA A 78 4.28 -5.29 0.53
CA ALA A 78 4.10 -3.86 0.25
C ALA A 78 3.59 -3.08 1.46
N ARG A 79 2.65 -3.66 2.23
CA ARG A 79 2.07 -3.03 3.42
C ARG A 79 3.13 -2.74 4.48
N VAL A 80 4.03 -3.69 4.76
CA VAL A 80 5.00 -3.54 5.85
C VAL A 80 6.27 -2.79 5.43
N THR A 81 6.61 -2.76 4.13
CA THR A 81 7.82 -2.09 3.63
C THR A 81 7.57 -0.71 3.06
N GLY A 82 6.36 -0.44 2.57
CA GLY A 82 6.05 0.73 1.74
C GLY A 82 6.68 0.68 0.33
N LYS A 83 7.35 -0.44 -0.04
CA LYS A 83 7.88 -0.68 -1.39
C LYS A 83 6.82 -1.35 -2.27
N ALA A 84 6.95 -1.27 -3.58
CA ALA A 84 6.08 -2.02 -4.48
C ALA A 84 6.31 -3.53 -4.35
N GLY A 85 5.23 -4.30 -4.15
CA GLY A 85 5.27 -5.74 -4.25
C GLY A 85 5.29 -6.18 -5.72
N VAL A 86 6.11 -7.18 -6.06
CA VAL A 86 6.26 -7.64 -7.46
C VAL A 86 5.73 -9.06 -7.62
N VAL A 87 4.88 -9.25 -8.62
CA VAL A 87 4.24 -10.54 -8.94
C VAL A 87 4.50 -10.93 -10.39
N ILE A 88 4.81 -12.19 -10.61
CA ILE A 88 5.01 -12.76 -11.95
C ILE A 88 4.17 -14.01 -12.11
N VAL A 89 3.21 -14.00 -13.05
CA VAL A 89 2.30 -15.11 -13.32
C VAL A 89 2.19 -15.39 -14.82
N THR A 90 1.75 -16.60 -15.17
CA THR A 90 1.57 -16.99 -16.57
C THR A 90 0.30 -16.41 -17.19
N SER A 91 0.08 -16.67 -18.47
CA SER A 91 -1.08 -16.24 -19.25
C SER A 91 -2.38 -16.94 -18.86
N GLY A 92 -3.50 -16.48 -19.39
CA GLY A 92 -4.83 -17.10 -19.25
C GLY A 92 -5.25 -17.28 -17.81
N PRO A 93 -5.48 -18.53 -17.33
CA PRO A 93 -5.95 -18.78 -15.98
C PRO A 93 -4.98 -18.30 -14.90
N GLY A 94 -3.66 -18.31 -15.14
CA GLY A 94 -2.70 -17.76 -14.20
C GLY A 94 -2.86 -16.26 -14.02
N ALA A 95 -3.07 -15.53 -15.11
CA ALA A 95 -3.31 -14.10 -15.07
C ALA A 95 -4.70 -13.74 -14.51
N THR A 96 -5.75 -14.51 -14.80
CA THR A 96 -7.09 -14.24 -14.22
C THR A 96 -7.18 -14.56 -12.74
N ASN A 97 -6.35 -15.45 -12.20
CA ASN A 97 -6.33 -15.77 -10.77
C ASN A 97 -5.82 -14.63 -9.87
N ILE A 98 -5.21 -13.57 -10.43
CA ILE A 98 -4.76 -12.42 -9.64
C ILE A 98 -5.78 -11.28 -9.52
N LEU A 99 -6.91 -11.36 -10.23
CA LEU A 99 -7.88 -10.25 -10.31
C LEU A 99 -8.41 -9.83 -8.93
N THR A 100 -8.69 -10.79 -8.05
CA THR A 100 -9.13 -10.50 -6.67
C THR A 100 -8.08 -9.69 -5.91
N GLY A 101 -6.80 -10.08 -5.97
CA GLY A 101 -5.73 -9.34 -5.29
C GLY A 101 -5.45 -7.97 -5.92
N LEU A 102 -5.61 -7.82 -7.25
CA LEU A 102 -5.53 -6.49 -7.87
C LEU A 102 -6.64 -5.56 -7.36
N ALA A 103 -7.87 -6.06 -7.25
CA ALA A 103 -8.99 -5.28 -6.72
C ALA A 103 -8.79 -4.92 -5.25
N ASP A 104 -8.27 -5.86 -4.44
CA ASP A 104 -7.91 -5.64 -3.03
C ASP A 104 -6.83 -4.56 -2.89
N ALA A 105 -5.71 -4.71 -3.59
CA ALA A 105 -4.62 -3.73 -3.60
C ALA A 105 -5.06 -2.33 -4.06
N MET A 106 -5.96 -2.25 -5.05
CA MET A 106 -6.50 -0.96 -5.54
C MET A 106 -7.34 -0.26 -4.47
N ILE A 107 -8.21 -1.00 -3.78
CA ILE A 107 -9.06 -0.44 -2.72
C ILE A 107 -8.23 -0.08 -1.49
N ASP A 108 -7.27 -0.92 -1.10
CA ASP A 108 -6.43 -0.71 0.08
C ASP A 108 -5.21 0.17 -0.18
N SER A 109 -5.09 0.69 -1.41
CA SER A 109 -4.02 1.63 -1.81
C SER A 109 -2.62 1.04 -1.64
N LEU A 110 -2.42 -0.21 -2.10
CA LEU A 110 -1.13 -0.90 -2.02
C LEU A 110 -0.39 -0.85 -3.35
N PRO A 111 0.88 -0.43 -3.37
CA PRO A 111 1.66 -0.40 -4.59
C PRO A 111 2.05 -1.82 -5.01
N LEU A 112 1.61 -2.26 -6.18
CA LEU A 112 2.02 -3.51 -6.80
C LEU A 112 2.43 -3.28 -8.25
N VAL A 113 3.44 -4.03 -8.72
CA VAL A 113 3.79 -4.15 -10.13
C VAL A 113 3.66 -5.63 -10.51
N VAL A 114 2.71 -5.93 -11.39
CA VAL A 114 2.31 -7.28 -11.69
C VAL A 114 2.60 -7.59 -13.17
N PHE A 115 3.38 -8.63 -13.41
CA PHE A 115 3.71 -9.13 -14.74
C PHE A 115 2.86 -10.35 -15.05
N THR A 116 2.05 -10.25 -16.11
CA THR A 116 1.27 -11.37 -16.62
C THR A 116 1.86 -11.87 -17.93
N GLY A 117 2.00 -13.18 -18.09
CA GLY A 117 2.34 -13.74 -19.38
C GLY A 117 1.19 -13.58 -20.38
N GLN A 118 1.52 -13.51 -21.67
CA GLN A 118 0.56 -13.50 -22.77
C GLN A 118 1.06 -14.41 -23.89
N VAL A 119 0.16 -14.81 -24.77
CA VAL A 119 0.49 -15.51 -26.01
C VAL A 119 1.36 -14.63 -26.91
N ASN A 120 1.99 -15.21 -27.93
CA ASN A 120 2.79 -14.42 -28.89
C ASN A 120 1.95 -13.33 -29.56
N THR A 121 2.55 -12.19 -29.84
CA THR A 121 1.87 -11.02 -30.42
C THR A 121 1.10 -11.30 -31.70
N ASN A 122 1.59 -12.24 -32.55
CA ASN A 122 0.98 -12.59 -33.83
C ASN A 122 -0.30 -13.44 -33.69
N VAL A 123 -0.64 -13.94 -32.50
CA VAL A 123 -1.85 -14.73 -32.25
C VAL A 123 -2.81 -14.09 -31.24
N ILE A 124 -2.48 -12.91 -30.72
CA ILE A 124 -3.40 -12.14 -29.87
C ILE A 124 -4.67 -11.80 -30.67
N GLY A 125 -5.84 -12.08 -30.10
CA GLY A 125 -7.15 -11.86 -30.71
C GLY A 125 -7.62 -13.03 -31.58
N SER A 126 -6.96 -14.18 -31.51
CA SER A 126 -7.34 -15.39 -32.31
C SER A 126 -7.92 -16.53 -31.46
N ASP A 127 -8.24 -16.28 -30.15
CA ASP A 127 -8.66 -17.29 -29.19
C ASP A 127 -7.60 -18.40 -29.01
N ALA A 128 -6.33 -17.99 -29.00
CA ALA A 128 -5.22 -18.90 -28.83
C ALA A 128 -5.25 -19.57 -27.43
N PHE A 129 -4.61 -20.74 -27.31
CA PHE A 129 -4.57 -21.48 -26.03
C PHE A 129 -4.01 -20.62 -24.89
N GLN A 130 -4.78 -20.46 -23.83
CA GLN A 130 -4.46 -19.61 -22.67
C GLN A 130 -4.28 -18.11 -23.00
N GLU A 131 -4.89 -17.63 -24.05
CA GLU A 131 -5.07 -16.21 -24.29
C GLU A 131 -6.12 -15.62 -23.33
N GLY A 132 -5.97 -14.36 -22.96
CA GLY A 132 -6.97 -13.59 -22.21
C GLY A 132 -6.80 -12.10 -22.47
N ASP A 133 -7.90 -11.36 -22.53
CA ASP A 133 -7.86 -9.88 -22.57
C ASP A 133 -7.58 -9.32 -21.19
N LEU A 134 -6.31 -9.38 -20.79
CA LEU A 134 -5.87 -8.92 -19.47
C LEU A 134 -6.00 -7.40 -19.31
N ILE A 135 -5.85 -6.65 -20.39
CA ILE A 135 -6.03 -5.20 -20.38
C ILE A 135 -7.49 -4.87 -20.04
N GLY A 136 -8.45 -5.48 -20.73
CA GLY A 136 -9.88 -5.27 -20.45
C GLY A 136 -10.29 -5.71 -19.05
N LEU A 137 -9.79 -6.86 -18.57
CA LEU A 137 -10.10 -7.39 -17.25
C LEU A 137 -9.51 -6.57 -16.10
N THR A 138 -8.34 -5.97 -16.27
CA THR A 138 -7.63 -5.27 -15.22
C THR A 138 -7.85 -3.76 -15.20
N MET A 139 -8.34 -3.17 -16.26
CA MET A 139 -8.58 -1.73 -16.41
C MET A 139 -9.34 -1.11 -15.22
N PRO A 140 -10.47 -1.66 -14.72
CA PRO A 140 -11.24 -1.04 -13.64
C PRO A 140 -10.63 -1.23 -12.23
N ILE A 141 -9.64 -2.10 -12.09
CA ILE A 141 -9.07 -2.52 -10.80
C ILE A 141 -7.56 -2.24 -10.68
N THR A 142 -7.03 -1.39 -11.56
CA THR A 142 -5.62 -0.98 -11.56
C THR A 142 -5.49 0.53 -11.79
N LYS A 143 -4.38 1.11 -11.36
CA LYS A 143 -4.04 2.50 -11.71
C LYS A 143 -3.69 2.65 -13.17
N HIS A 144 -3.00 1.66 -13.72
CA HIS A 144 -2.64 1.60 -15.14
C HIS A 144 -2.33 0.16 -15.56
N ASN A 145 -2.38 -0.09 -16.86
CA ASN A 145 -1.94 -1.35 -17.44
C ASN A 145 -1.22 -1.11 -18.76
N TYR A 146 -0.23 -1.93 -19.03
CA TYR A 146 0.57 -1.92 -20.24
C TYR A 146 0.50 -3.28 -20.95
N GLN A 147 0.55 -3.30 -22.26
CA GLN A 147 0.86 -4.48 -23.05
C GLN A 147 2.13 -4.21 -23.85
N ILE A 148 3.19 -4.99 -23.62
CA ILE A 148 4.46 -4.82 -24.32
C ILE A 148 4.32 -5.27 -25.77
N ARG A 149 4.67 -4.38 -26.72
CA ARG A 149 4.63 -4.65 -28.16
C ARG A 149 5.99 -4.46 -28.84
N ASN A 150 6.95 -3.89 -28.14
CA ASN A 150 8.33 -3.73 -28.61
C ASN A 150 9.28 -4.03 -27.43
N VAL A 151 10.28 -4.87 -27.68
CA VAL A 151 11.25 -5.30 -26.67
C VAL A 151 12.05 -4.12 -26.10
N ALA A 152 12.35 -3.11 -26.93
CA ALA A 152 13.09 -1.93 -26.49
C ALA A 152 12.34 -1.06 -25.46
N ASP A 153 11.00 -1.18 -25.38
CA ASP A 153 10.15 -0.39 -24.48
C ASP A 153 10.12 -0.97 -23.04
N ILE A 154 10.58 -2.21 -22.84
CA ILE A 154 10.49 -2.92 -21.55
C ILE A 154 11.08 -2.08 -20.40
N PRO A 155 12.30 -1.55 -20.46
CA PRO A 155 12.87 -0.79 -19.35
C PRO A 155 12.09 0.50 -19.04
N GLN A 156 11.61 1.20 -20.09
CA GLN A 156 10.79 2.42 -19.93
C GLN A 156 9.46 2.10 -19.22
N VAL A 157 8.74 1.08 -19.72
CA VAL A 157 7.45 0.66 -19.15
C VAL A 157 7.58 0.22 -17.71
N ILE A 158 8.64 -0.51 -17.35
CA ILE A 158 8.87 -0.93 -15.97
C ILE A 158 9.08 0.29 -15.07
N LYS A 159 9.93 1.21 -15.46
CA LYS A 159 10.19 2.43 -14.70
C LYS A 159 8.93 3.28 -14.50
N GLU A 160 8.12 3.45 -15.55
CA GLU A 160 6.83 4.13 -15.48
C GLU A 160 5.84 3.38 -14.57
N ALA A 161 5.78 2.06 -14.64
CA ALA A 161 4.91 1.24 -13.81
C ALA A 161 5.21 1.38 -12.32
N PHE A 162 6.50 1.33 -11.93
CA PHE A 162 6.91 1.57 -10.54
C PHE A 162 6.57 2.99 -10.10
N HIS A 163 6.84 3.99 -10.93
CA HIS A 163 6.48 5.37 -10.65
C HIS A 163 4.98 5.54 -10.42
N ILE A 164 4.13 5.00 -11.31
CA ILE A 164 2.68 5.09 -11.17
C ILE A 164 2.20 4.33 -9.93
N ALA A 165 2.72 3.13 -9.67
CA ALA A 165 2.31 2.32 -8.53
C ALA A 165 2.58 3.00 -7.19
N THR A 166 3.71 3.72 -7.06
CA THR A 166 4.21 4.23 -5.79
C THR A 166 3.95 5.71 -5.54
N THR A 167 3.53 6.49 -6.54
CA THR A 167 3.28 7.94 -6.41
C THR A 167 1.78 8.28 -6.40
N GLY A 168 1.42 9.44 -5.87
CA GLY A 168 0.03 9.79 -5.63
C GLY A 168 -0.60 8.81 -4.63
N ARG A 169 -1.88 8.46 -4.80
CA ARG A 169 -2.46 7.33 -4.09
C ARG A 169 -1.83 6.04 -4.61
N PRO A 170 -1.14 5.23 -3.78
CA PRO A 170 -0.55 3.99 -4.24
C PRO A 170 -1.59 3.00 -4.80
N GLY A 171 -1.15 2.09 -5.67
CA GLY A 171 -2.05 1.08 -6.22
C GLY A 171 -1.37 0.19 -7.27
N PRO A 172 -2.04 -0.85 -7.75
CA PRO A 172 -1.46 -1.82 -8.67
C PRO A 172 -1.34 -1.31 -10.10
N VAL A 173 -0.26 -1.74 -10.77
CA VAL A 173 -0.04 -1.59 -12.21
C VAL A 173 0.24 -2.96 -12.80
N VAL A 174 -0.39 -3.28 -13.94
CA VAL A 174 -0.21 -4.55 -14.65
C VAL A 174 0.57 -4.33 -15.93
N ILE A 175 1.52 -5.23 -16.19
CA ILE A 175 2.30 -5.30 -17.43
C ILE A 175 2.06 -6.65 -18.08
N ASP A 176 1.32 -6.66 -19.18
CA ASP A 176 1.04 -7.85 -19.99
C ASP A 176 2.20 -8.11 -20.95
N LEU A 177 2.82 -9.30 -20.83
CA LEU A 177 4.07 -9.67 -21.48
C LEU A 177 3.87 -10.77 -22.52
N PRO A 178 3.69 -10.45 -23.81
CA PRO A 178 3.71 -11.47 -24.85
C PRO A 178 5.03 -12.25 -24.85
N LYS A 179 4.93 -13.58 -25.02
CA LYS A 179 6.06 -14.50 -24.92
C LYS A 179 7.21 -14.16 -25.88
N ASP A 180 6.89 -13.77 -27.12
CA ASP A 180 7.88 -13.35 -28.11
C ASP A 180 8.61 -12.06 -27.69
N MET A 181 8.00 -11.18 -26.94
CA MET A 181 8.66 -9.98 -26.39
C MET A 181 9.73 -10.34 -25.34
N MET A 182 9.58 -11.46 -24.65
CA MET A 182 10.60 -11.93 -23.69
C MET A 182 11.76 -12.66 -24.39
N THR A 183 11.51 -13.34 -25.51
CA THR A 183 12.51 -14.15 -26.22
C THR A 183 13.26 -13.37 -27.28
N ASN A 184 12.64 -12.38 -27.91
CA ASN A 184 13.27 -11.52 -28.90
C ASN A 184 14.35 -10.65 -28.26
N GLY A 185 15.40 -10.36 -29.05
CA GLY A 185 16.53 -9.56 -28.59
C GLY A 185 16.59 -8.18 -29.26
N VAL A 186 17.23 -7.25 -28.59
CA VAL A 186 17.57 -5.93 -29.14
C VAL A 186 19.08 -5.67 -29.04
N ASN A 187 19.58 -4.84 -29.94
CA ASN A 187 21.01 -4.44 -29.96
C ASN A 187 21.27 -3.17 -29.14
N GLU A 188 20.26 -2.29 -29.02
CA GLU A 188 20.40 -0.99 -28.40
C GLU A 188 19.22 -0.75 -27.45
N VAL A 189 19.52 -0.27 -26.26
CA VAL A 189 18.56 0.16 -25.23
C VAL A 189 19.03 1.54 -24.78
N PRO A 190 18.13 2.50 -24.49
CA PRO A 190 18.51 3.80 -23.98
C PRO A 190 19.33 3.68 -22.69
N GLU A 191 20.51 4.33 -22.63
CA GLU A 191 21.35 4.34 -21.43
C GLU A 191 20.68 5.04 -20.24
N LYS A 192 19.81 6.01 -20.52
CA LYS A 192 19.07 6.78 -19.51
C LYS A 192 17.60 6.80 -19.84
N ILE A 193 16.80 6.38 -18.87
CA ILE A 193 15.34 6.38 -18.96
C ILE A 193 14.82 7.55 -18.13
N GLU A 194 14.10 8.47 -18.79
CA GLU A 194 13.40 9.58 -18.14
C GLU A 194 11.90 9.34 -18.15
N ILE A 195 11.26 9.53 -17.00
CA ILE A 195 9.82 9.41 -16.88
C ILE A 195 9.18 10.65 -17.50
N HIS A 196 8.36 10.45 -18.52
CA HIS A 196 7.57 11.50 -19.15
C HIS A 196 6.11 11.08 -19.28
N LEU A 197 5.32 11.37 -18.27
CA LEU A 197 3.90 11.03 -18.17
C LEU A 197 3.05 12.31 -18.03
N PRO A 198 2.79 13.07 -19.13
CA PRO A 198 2.07 14.35 -19.05
C PRO A 198 0.66 14.21 -18.46
N GLY A 199 0.01 13.05 -18.65
CA GLY A 199 -1.32 12.74 -18.12
C GLY A 199 -1.34 12.25 -16.67
N TYR A 200 -0.16 12.06 -16.03
CA TYR A 200 -0.06 11.57 -14.66
C TYR A 200 0.85 12.47 -13.82
N GLN A 201 0.25 13.43 -13.15
CA GLN A 201 0.94 14.39 -12.28
C GLN A 201 0.18 14.54 -10.96
N PRO A 202 0.43 13.65 -9.98
CA PRO A 202 -0.25 13.73 -8.70
C PRO A 202 0.09 15.02 -7.96
N THR A 203 -0.92 15.64 -7.34
CA THR A 203 -0.74 16.85 -6.54
C THR A 203 -0.12 16.48 -5.20
N LEU A 204 1.18 16.72 -5.05
CA LEU A 204 1.91 16.41 -3.80
C LEU A 204 1.92 17.62 -2.85
N GLU A 205 2.06 18.84 -3.38
CA GLU A 205 2.11 20.06 -2.54
C GLU A 205 0.70 20.49 -2.11
N PRO A 206 0.40 20.47 -0.81
CA PRO A 206 -0.89 20.93 -0.30
C PRO A 206 -1.02 22.45 -0.43
N ASN A 207 -2.24 22.93 -0.61
CA ASN A 207 -2.52 24.34 -0.66
C ASN A 207 -2.33 24.98 0.73
N LYS A 208 -1.31 25.81 0.90
CA LYS A 208 -0.94 26.48 2.17
C LYS A 208 -2.07 27.33 2.75
N HIS A 209 -2.80 28.04 1.91
CA HIS A 209 -3.93 28.87 2.38
C HIS A 209 -5.05 28.02 2.98
N GLN A 210 -5.31 26.82 2.44
CA GLN A 210 -6.27 25.90 3.05
C GLN A 210 -5.76 25.34 4.39
N LEU A 211 -4.46 25.07 4.52
CA LEU A 211 -3.86 24.67 5.79
C LEU A 211 -3.91 25.78 6.84
N GLU A 212 -3.71 27.05 6.45
CA GLU A 212 -3.89 28.20 7.33
C GLU A 212 -5.36 28.34 7.79
N LYS A 213 -6.34 28.09 6.92
CA LYS A 213 -7.77 28.05 7.29
C LYS A 213 -8.05 26.91 8.27
N LEU A 214 -7.40 25.75 8.10
CA LEU A 214 -7.52 24.63 9.02
C LEU A 214 -7.08 25.03 10.43
N VAL A 215 -5.90 25.66 10.57
CA VAL A 215 -5.40 26.12 11.87
C VAL A 215 -6.35 27.17 12.50
N LYS A 216 -6.82 28.13 11.72
CA LYS A 216 -7.78 29.14 12.22
C LYS A 216 -9.10 28.52 12.68
N ALA A 217 -9.58 27.48 12.01
CA ALA A 217 -10.77 26.75 12.43
C ALA A 217 -10.52 25.95 13.72
N LEU A 218 -9.33 25.36 13.87
CA LEU A 218 -8.92 24.67 15.08
C LEU A 218 -8.87 25.60 16.29
N GLU A 219 -8.31 26.81 16.15
CA GLU A 219 -8.25 27.82 17.22
C GLU A 219 -9.62 28.25 17.76
N GLN A 220 -10.67 28.10 16.93
CA GLN A 220 -12.03 28.51 17.25
C GLN A 220 -12.92 27.37 17.72
N SER A 221 -12.42 26.12 17.68
CA SER A 221 -13.21 24.95 18.03
C SER A 221 -13.14 24.65 19.54
N GLU A 222 -14.26 24.17 20.08
CA GLU A 222 -14.38 23.73 21.47
C GLU A 222 -14.23 22.19 21.59
N ARG A 223 -14.51 21.47 20.50
CA ARG A 223 -14.54 20.00 20.46
C ARG A 223 -13.79 19.43 19.25
N PRO A 224 -12.50 19.82 19.09
CA PRO A 224 -11.70 19.33 17.95
C PRO A 224 -11.41 17.84 18.06
N LEU A 225 -11.36 17.17 16.91
CA LEU A 225 -11.04 15.75 16.80
C LEU A 225 -10.15 15.50 15.58
N VAL A 226 -9.14 14.64 15.74
CA VAL A 226 -8.27 14.17 14.66
C VAL A 226 -8.68 12.75 14.26
N ALA A 227 -8.97 12.54 12.98
CA ALA A 227 -9.20 11.21 12.39
C ALA A 227 -8.04 10.84 11.47
N VAL A 228 -7.48 9.66 11.66
CA VAL A 228 -6.25 9.21 11.00
C VAL A 228 -6.49 7.96 10.16
N GLY A 229 -6.11 8.00 8.90
CA GLY A 229 -6.16 6.85 7.99
C GLY A 229 -4.78 6.35 7.56
N ALA A 230 -4.79 5.38 6.63
CA ALA A 230 -3.57 4.79 6.06
C ALA A 230 -2.69 5.80 5.33
N GLY A 231 -3.24 6.91 4.84
CA GLY A 231 -2.47 7.96 4.17
C GLY A 231 -1.33 8.52 5.02
N VAL A 232 -1.48 8.53 6.35
CA VAL A 232 -0.40 8.92 7.27
C VAL A 232 0.76 7.90 7.27
N LEU A 233 0.44 6.60 7.17
CA LEU A 233 1.44 5.53 7.05
C LEU A 233 2.16 5.59 5.70
N HIS A 234 1.40 5.70 4.60
CA HIS A 234 1.97 5.83 3.25
C HIS A 234 2.90 7.03 3.11
N ALA A 235 2.53 8.17 3.72
CA ALA A 235 3.37 9.38 3.76
C ALA A 235 4.51 9.31 4.78
N LYS A 236 4.64 8.22 5.57
CA LYS A 236 5.60 8.06 6.67
C LYS A 236 5.55 9.23 7.67
N ALA A 237 4.35 9.73 7.94
CA ALA A 237 4.11 10.98 8.64
C ALA A 237 3.70 10.82 10.13
N SER A 238 3.79 9.61 10.70
CA SER A 238 3.38 9.31 12.09
C SER A 238 4.07 10.23 13.13
N ALA A 239 5.36 10.50 12.96
CA ALA A 239 6.10 11.40 13.87
C ALA A 239 5.64 12.86 13.75
N ALA A 240 5.35 13.33 12.53
CA ALA A 240 4.85 14.68 12.31
C ALA A 240 3.41 14.84 12.84
N LEU A 241 2.59 13.79 12.70
CA LEU A 241 1.25 13.73 13.29
C LEU A 241 1.33 13.77 14.83
N LEU A 242 2.16 12.95 15.43
CA LEU A 242 2.35 12.92 16.89
C LEU A 242 2.72 14.30 17.42
N LYS A 243 3.70 14.97 16.81
CA LYS A 243 4.12 16.33 17.16
C LYS A 243 2.96 17.33 17.08
N PHE A 244 2.16 17.30 16.02
CA PHE A 244 1.00 18.18 15.84
C PHE A 244 -0.06 17.93 16.91
N VAL A 245 -0.38 16.67 17.17
CA VAL A 245 -1.39 16.24 18.15
C VAL A 245 -0.96 16.60 19.57
N GLU A 246 0.29 16.34 19.92
CA GLU A 246 0.82 16.67 21.26
C GLU A 246 0.91 18.18 21.50
N TYR A 247 1.27 18.97 20.47
CA TYR A 247 1.31 20.43 20.60
C TYR A 247 -0.07 20.97 20.98
N TYR A 248 -1.13 20.56 20.28
CA TYR A 248 -2.48 21.05 20.53
C TYR A 248 -3.28 20.27 21.56
N GLN A 249 -2.75 19.16 22.10
CA GLN A 249 -3.41 18.23 23.02
C GLN A 249 -4.76 17.71 22.50
N LEU A 250 -4.78 17.23 21.25
CA LEU A 250 -5.99 16.81 20.55
C LEU A 250 -6.31 15.33 20.74
N PRO A 251 -7.59 14.96 20.90
CA PRO A 251 -8.02 13.57 20.86
C PRO A 251 -7.89 13.01 19.45
N VAL A 252 -7.44 11.74 19.35
CA VAL A 252 -7.21 11.04 18.09
C VAL A 252 -8.05 9.79 17.99
N VAL A 253 -8.70 9.60 16.83
CA VAL A 253 -9.31 8.35 16.41
C VAL A 253 -8.63 7.88 15.13
N TYR A 254 -8.57 6.57 14.90
CA TYR A 254 -8.00 6.02 13.67
C TYR A 254 -8.94 5.04 13.00
N THR A 255 -8.81 4.91 11.67
CA THR A 255 -9.50 3.87 10.90
C THR A 255 -8.80 2.52 11.08
N LEU A 256 -9.41 1.43 10.63
CA LEU A 256 -8.77 0.10 10.64
C LEU A 256 -7.38 0.12 9.97
N HIS A 257 -7.26 0.73 8.79
CA HIS A 257 -5.99 0.88 8.09
C HIS A 257 -5.06 1.95 8.66
N GLY A 258 -5.58 2.82 9.53
CA GLY A 258 -4.81 3.82 10.26
C GLY A 258 -4.17 3.29 11.55
N MET A 259 -4.37 2.02 11.90
CA MET A 259 -3.76 1.42 13.09
C MET A 259 -2.23 1.48 13.02
N GLY A 260 -1.62 1.93 14.11
CA GLY A 260 -0.16 2.17 14.18
C GLY A 260 0.30 3.53 13.67
N ALA A 261 -0.52 4.29 12.94
CA ALA A 261 -0.18 5.66 12.53
C ALA A 261 -0.08 6.62 13.73
N PHE A 262 -0.85 6.36 14.76
CA PHE A 262 -0.78 7.00 16.07
C PHE A 262 -0.73 5.92 17.15
N PRO A 263 0.13 6.04 18.21
CA PRO A 263 0.26 4.99 19.21
C PRO A 263 -1.07 4.72 19.93
N ALA A 264 -1.48 3.46 20.00
CA ALA A 264 -2.77 3.07 20.58
C ALA A 264 -2.83 3.29 22.10
N ASP A 265 -1.67 3.21 22.80
CA ASP A 265 -1.53 3.41 24.25
C ASP A 265 -1.30 4.88 24.63
N HIS A 266 -1.17 5.78 23.66
CA HIS A 266 -1.02 7.21 23.94
C HIS A 266 -2.23 7.78 24.69
N PRO A 267 -2.04 8.68 25.68
CA PRO A 267 -3.15 9.27 26.44
C PRO A 267 -4.21 9.95 25.56
N LEU A 268 -3.82 10.56 24.45
CA LEU A 268 -4.73 11.24 23.53
C LEU A 268 -5.45 10.29 22.56
N SER A 269 -5.09 8.99 22.51
CA SER A 269 -5.74 8.01 21.66
C SER A 269 -7.09 7.59 22.22
N LEU A 270 -8.15 7.75 21.44
CA LEU A 270 -9.49 7.24 21.76
C LEU A 270 -9.74 5.84 21.19
N GLY A 271 -8.80 5.33 20.35
CA GLY A 271 -8.91 4.04 19.68
C GLY A 271 -9.51 4.14 18.29
N MET A 272 -9.87 2.96 17.74
CA MET A 272 -10.47 2.87 16.42
C MET A 272 -11.88 3.45 16.42
N GLY A 273 -12.22 4.24 15.38
CA GLY A 273 -13.58 4.71 15.09
C GLY A 273 -14.30 3.80 14.11
N GLY A 274 -15.61 3.99 14.00
CA GLY A 274 -16.45 3.28 13.05
C GLY A 274 -17.20 2.07 13.63
N MET A 275 -17.65 1.17 12.74
CA MET A 275 -18.60 0.07 13.08
C MET A 275 -18.11 -0.85 14.21
N HIS A 276 -16.80 -1.10 14.27
CA HIS A 276 -16.18 -1.97 15.29
C HIS A 276 -15.28 -1.18 16.25
N GLY A 277 -15.44 0.15 16.26
CA GLY A 277 -14.63 1.07 17.05
C GLY A 277 -15.02 1.09 18.53
N THR A 278 -14.22 1.85 19.31
CA THR A 278 -14.50 2.06 20.73
C THR A 278 -15.68 3.00 20.92
N TYR A 279 -16.35 2.87 22.05
CA TYR A 279 -17.42 3.80 22.42
C TYR A 279 -16.93 5.27 22.46
N ALA A 280 -15.77 5.50 23.08
CA ALA A 280 -15.19 6.83 23.18
C ALA A 280 -14.91 7.46 21.81
N ALA A 281 -14.31 6.69 20.86
CA ALA A 281 -14.03 7.15 19.51
C ALA A 281 -15.32 7.51 18.75
N ASN A 282 -16.32 6.65 18.80
CA ASN A 282 -17.59 6.87 18.09
C ASN A 282 -18.39 8.06 18.67
N MET A 283 -18.40 8.21 19.98
CA MET A 283 -19.05 9.36 20.61
C MET A 283 -18.28 10.67 20.36
N ALA A 284 -16.95 10.61 20.23
CA ALA A 284 -16.16 11.76 19.83
C ALA A 284 -16.46 12.18 18.38
N LEU A 285 -16.57 11.23 17.44
CA LEU A 285 -16.97 11.47 16.05
C LEU A 285 -18.40 12.08 15.96
N TYR A 286 -19.31 11.66 16.82
CA TYR A 286 -20.67 12.17 16.85
C TYR A 286 -20.78 13.59 17.42
N ASP A 287 -20.00 13.92 18.47
CA ASP A 287 -20.14 15.17 19.24
C ASP A 287 -19.13 16.27 18.90
N CYS A 288 -18.10 15.97 18.09
CA CYS A 288 -17.10 16.98 17.70
C CYS A 288 -17.74 18.15 16.94
N ASP A 289 -17.18 19.32 17.07
CA ASP A 289 -17.53 20.52 16.29
C ASP A 289 -16.55 20.82 15.16
N TYR A 290 -15.34 20.21 15.23
CA TYR A 290 -14.33 20.30 14.20
C TYR A 290 -13.61 18.96 14.03
N LEU A 291 -13.71 18.38 12.83
CA LEU A 291 -13.09 17.11 12.48
C LEU A 291 -11.97 17.34 11.45
N MET A 292 -10.74 17.01 11.82
CA MET A 292 -9.59 17.02 10.94
C MET A 292 -9.29 15.60 10.49
N VAL A 293 -9.39 15.33 9.20
CA VAL A 293 -9.20 14.01 8.60
C VAL A 293 -7.89 13.98 7.84
N PHE A 294 -6.97 13.12 8.24
CA PHE A 294 -5.65 12.95 7.65
C PHE A 294 -5.55 11.61 6.92
N GLY A 295 -5.64 11.60 5.59
CA GLY A 295 -5.45 10.43 4.75
C GLY A 295 -6.40 9.27 5.04
N ALA A 296 -7.69 9.58 5.21
CA ALA A 296 -8.74 8.60 5.44
C ALA A 296 -9.90 8.79 4.45
N ARG A 297 -10.38 7.68 3.86
CA ARG A 297 -11.42 7.72 2.80
C ARG A 297 -12.84 8.01 3.27
N LEU A 298 -13.12 8.02 4.54
CA LEU A 298 -14.46 8.20 5.10
C LEU A 298 -15.49 7.22 4.49
N ASP A 299 -15.12 5.94 4.41
CA ASP A 299 -15.98 4.86 3.92
C ASP A 299 -17.08 4.47 4.93
N ASP A 300 -17.99 3.58 4.50
CA ASP A 300 -19.15 3.16 5.30
C ASP A 300 -18.78 2.43 6.59
N ARG A 301 -17.63 1.78 6.66
CA ARG A 301 -17.13 1.09 7.86
C ARG A 301 -16.68 2.07 8.93
N PHE A 302 -16.13 3.21 8.52
CA PHE A 302 -15.71 4.27 9.43
C PHE A 302 -16.84 5.25 9.77
N THR A 303 -17.63 5.67 8.78
CA THR A 303 -18.70 6.65 8.96
C THR A 303 -19.99 6.04 9.51
N ALA A 304 -20.19 4.73 9.31
CA ALA A 304 -21.45 4.04 9.59
C ALA A 304 -22.64 4.78 8.93
N ASN A 305 -23.63 5.23 9.70
CA ASN A 305 -24.74 5.99 9.16
C ASN A 305 -24.35 7.46 8.93
N LEU A 306 -24.27 7.86 7.67
CA LEU A 306 -23.94 9.22 7.26
C LEU A 306 -24.88 10.28 7.87
N ASP A 307 -26.11 9.94 8.20
CA ASP A 307 -27.05 10.86 8.85
C ASP A 307 -26.65 11.27 10.26
N HIS A 308 -25.76 10.51 10.89
CA HIS A 308 -25.30 10.74 12.25
C HIS A 308 -23.79 11.04 12.34
N PHE A 309 -23.03 10.87 11.26
CA PHE A 309 -21.60 11.07 11.26
C PHE A 309 -21.24 12.56 11.24
N ALA A 310 -20.59 13.04 12.29
CA ALA A 310 -20.02 14.40 12.39
C ALA A 310 -20.96 15.55 11.95
N LYS A 311 -22.28 15.41 12.15
CA LYS A 311 -23.31 16.34 11.62
C LYS A 311 -23.19 17.78 12.10
N LYS A 312 -22.54 17.99 13.25
CA LYS A 312 -22.35 19.31 13.85
C LYS A 312 -20.95 19.88 13.57
N SER A 313 -20.13 19.10 12.87
CA SER A 313 -18.72 19.41 12.68
C SER A 313 -18.49 20.16 11.40
N LYS A 314 -17.59 21.13 11.47
CA LYS A 314 -16.84 21.60 10.31
C LYS A 314 -15.76 20.54 10.00
N ILE A 315 -15.58 20.19 8.74
CA ILE A 315 -14.67 19.11 8.35
C ILE A 315 -13.52 19.64 7.49
N ALA A 316 -12.29 19.46 7.95
CA ALA A 316 -11.09 19.59 7.14
C ALA A 316 -10.63 18.20 6.69
N HIS A 317 -10.51 17.99 5.38
CA HIS A 317 -10.10 16.70 4.81
C HIS A 317 -8.84 16.86 3.98
N ILE A 318 -7.75 16.24 4.42
CA ILE A 318 -6.46 16.21 3.76
C ILE A 318 -6.30 14.82 3.14
N ASP A 319 -6.23 14.75 1.82
CA ASP A 319 -5.99 13.51 1.09
C ASP A 319 -5.18 13.78 -0.18
N ILE A 320 -4.38 12.80 -0.60
CA ILE A 320 -3.60 12.87 -1.83
C ILE A 320 -4.47 12.63 -3.07
N ASP A 321 -5.58 11.91 -2.91
CA ASP A 321 -6.52 11.58 -3.96
C ASP A 321 -7.67 12.61 -3.99
N PRO A 322 -7.73 13.49 -5.01
CA PRO A 322 -8.79 14.49 -5.09
C PRO A 322 -10.20 13.87 -5.20
N VAL A 323 -10.32 12.60 -5.64
CA VAL A 323 -11.60 11.91 -5.77
C VAL A 323 -12.20 11.54 -4.41
N GLU A 324 -11.38 11.34 -3.38
CA GLU A 324 -11.86 11.02 -2.04
C GLU A 324 -12.41 12.26 -1.30
N ILE A 325 -11.98 13.47 -1.68
CA ILE A 325 -12.45 14.72 -1.06
C ILE A 325 -13.93 14.96 -1.39
N SER A 326 -14.76 15.08 -0.36
CA SER A 326 -16.22 15.31 -0.48
C SER A 326 -16.98 14.18 -1.21
N LYS A 327 -16.43 13.00 -1.32
CA LYS A 327 -17.07 11.84 -1.97
C LYS A 327 -18.28 11.34 -1.17
N ASN A 328 -18.08 11.04 0.11
CA ASN A 328 -19.12 10.52 1.00
C ASN A 328 -19.57 11.55 2.04
N VAL A 329 -18.65 12.38 2.53
CA VAL A 329 -18.87 13.42 3.52
C VAL A 329 -18.31 14.72 2.98
N TYR A 330 -19.12 15.78 3.01
CA TYR A 330 -18.71 17.12 2.53
C TYR A 330 -17.55 17.66 3.38
N ALA A 331 -16.50 18.15 2.74
CA ALA A 331 -15.37 18.80 3.38
C ALA A 331 -15.47 20.31 3.25
N ASP A 332 -15.59 21.03 4.37
CA ASP A 332 -15.61 22.49 4.42
C ASP A 332 -14.24 23.09 4.06
N ILE A 333 -13.17 22.37 4.43
CA ILE A 333 -11.78 22.75 4.14
C ILE A 333 -11.12 21.58 3.39
N PRO A 334 -11.29 21.50 2.06
CA PRO A 334 -10.64 20.47 1.24
C PRO A 334 -9.16 20.81 1.06
N VAL A 335 -8.28 19.82 1.27
CA VAL A 335 -6.84 19.93 1.04
C VAL A 335 -6.36 18.74 0.24
N VAL A 336 -6.11 18.92 -1.06
CA VAL A 336 -5.47 17.90 -1.89
C VAL A 336 -3.96 18.03 -1.76
N GLY A 337 -3.28 16.93 -1.39
CA GLY A 337 -1.83 16.90 -1.24
C GLY A 337 -1.34 15.77 -0.33
N ASP A 338 -0.03 15.61 -0.28
CA ASP A 338 0.63 14.64 0.59
C ASP A 338 0.45 15.02 2.07
N VAL A 339 -0.02 14.06 2.87
CA VAL A 339 -0.30 14.27 4.30
C VAL A 339 0.96 14.61 5.09
N GLY A 340 2.12 14.04 4.72
CA GLY A 340 3.39 14.33 5.39
C GLY A 340 3.83 15.78 5.16
N ARG A 341 3.72 16.27 3.91
CA ARG A 341 3.99 17.68 3.60
C ARG A 341 3.01 18.62 4.29
N ALA A 342 1.73 18.23 4.34
CA ALA A 342 0.71 18.99 5.05
C ALA A 342 1.03 19.09 6.56
N LEU A 343 1.32 17.98 7.22
CA LEU A 343 1.67 17.94 8.65
C LEU A 343 2.96 18.69 8.96
N ASN A 344 3.98 18.60 8.10
CA ASN A 344 5.20 19.38 8.27
C ASN A 344 4.90 20.88 8.24
N TYR A 345 4.14 21.35 7.26
CA TYR A 345 3.75 22.77 7.20
C TYR A 345 2.87 23.19 8.38
N LEU A 346 1.89 22.37 8.78
CA LEU A 346 1.06 22.63 9.95
C LEU A 346 1.89 22.76 11.25
N ASN A 347 2.97 21.99 11.39
CA ASN A 347 3.91 22.08 12.50
C ASN A 347 4.79 23.35 12.47
N GLU A 348 4.88 24.02 11.31
CA GLU A 348 5.59 25.33 11.18
C GLU A 348 4.68 26.52 11.53
N ILE A 349 3.38 26.42 11.18
CA ILE A 349 2.41 27.53 11.32
C ILE A 349 1.51 27.37 12.56
N VAL A 350 2.02 26.73 13.62
CA VAL A 350 1.23 26.52 14.85
C VAL A 350 0.58 27.81 15.36
N GLY A 351 -0.69 27.74 15.74
CA GLY A 351 -1.49 28.82 16.24
C GLY A 351 -1.76 28.74 17.75
N LYS A 352 -2.84 29.36 18.20
CA LYS A 352 -3.29 29.28 19.58
C LYS A 352 -3.87 27.90 19.89
N HIS A 353 -3.69 27.45 21.12
CA HIS A 353 -4.37 26.24 21.58
C HIS A 353 -5.88 26.48 21.67
N PRO A 354 -6.70 25.54 21.20
CA PRO A 354 -8.15 25.61 21.42
C PRO A 354 -8.47 25.43 22.91
N GLU A 355 -9.55 26.03 23.38
CA GLU A 355 -10.04 25.83 24.74
C GLU A 355 -10.87 24.53 24.81
N CYS A 356 -10.19 23.37 24.82
CA CYS A 356 -10.83 22.06 24.72
C CYS A 356 -10.65 21.13 25.94
N LYS A 357 -10.30 21.69 27.11
CA LYS A 357 -10.06 20.87 28.30
C LYS A 357 -11.29 20.04 28.73
N GLU A 358 -12.46 20.64 28.80
CA GLU A 358 -13.70 19.91 29.14
C GLU A 358 -14.02 18.81 28.13
N TRP A 359 -13.71 19.04 26.87
CA TRP A 359 -13.85 18.05 25.80
C TRP A 359 -12.91 16.85 25.98
N MET A 360 -11.66 17.12 26.35
CA MET A 360 -10.68 16.08 26.67
C MET A 360 -11.11 15.28 27.89
N ASP A 361 -11.50 15.95 28.98
CA ASP A 361 -11.94 15.31 30.21
C ASP A 361 -13.18 14.41 29.94
N LEU A 362 -14.13 14.86 29.13
CA LEU A 362 -15.30 14.08 28.71
C LEU A 362 -14.90 12.81 27.96
N ASN A 363 -13.99 12.91 26.98
CA ASN A 363 -13.56 11.75 26.20
C ASN A 363 -12.73 10.77 27.02
N MET A 364 -11.89 11.24 27.93
CA MET A 364 -11.16 10.37 28.87
C MET A 364 -12.13 9.66 29.83
N LYS A 365 -13.17 10.34 30.27
CA LYS A 365 -14.24 9.71 31.07
C LYS A 365 -14.96 8.63 30.27
N ARG A 366 -15.35 8.91 29.01
CA ARG A 366 -15.99 7.92 28.12
C ARG A 366 -15.11 6.68 27.92
N LYS A 367 -13.81 6.87 27.70
CA LYS A 367 -12.85 5.78 27.54
C LYS A 367 -12.73 4.92 28.80
N LYS A 368 -12.77 5.55 29.98
CA LYS A 368 -12.71 4.86 31.27
C LYS A 368 -14.01 4.12 31.62
N ASP A 369 -15.18 4.76 31.36
CA ASP A 369 -16.48 4.24 31.76
C ASP A 369 -17.00 3.14 30.81
N HIS A 370 -16.54 3.17 29.55
CA HIS A 370 -16.96 2.24 28.48
C HIS A 370 -15.76 1.58 27.78
N PRO A 371 -14.89 0.84 28.52
CA PRO A 371 -13.78 0.13 27.91
C PRO A 371 -14.32 -1.03 27.04
N LEU A 372 -13.51 -1.45 26.09
CA LEU A 372 -13.70 -2.74 25.43
C LEU A 372 -13.58 -3.85 26.49
N LYS A 373 -14.57 -4.72 26.59
CA LYS A 373 -14.62 -5.80 27.59
C LYS A 373 -15.27 -7.06 27.03
N TYR A 374 -14.97 -8.16 27.65
CA TYR A 374 -15.62 -9.46 27.41
C TYR A 374 -15.84 -10.16 28.76
N GLU A 375 -16.75 -11.13 28.80
CA GLU A 375 -16.96 -11.94 29.98
C GLU A 375 -15.88 -13.02 30.09
N PRO A 376 -15.05 -13.01 31.15
CA PRO A 376 -14.05 -14.05 31.39
C PRO A 376 -14.73 -15.43 31.57
N SER A 377 -14.00 -16.48 31.27
CA SER A 377 -14.50 -17.85 31.46
C SER A 377 -13.34 -18.79 31.83
N ASP A 378 -13.54 -19.60 32.85
CA ASP A 378 -12.63 -20.67 33.24
C ASP A 378 -12.84 -21.97 32.46
N ILE A 379 -13.91 -22.02 31.64
CA ILE A 379 -14.32 -23.22 30.89
C ILE A 379 -14.05 -23.06 29.40
N VAL A 380 -14.27 -21.85 28.86
CA VAL A 380 -14.18 -21.57 27.43
C VAL A 380 -13.09 -20.52 27.20
N LEU A 381 -12.11 -20.85 26.35
CA LEU A 381 -11.08 -19.90 25.92
C LEU A 381 -11.72 -18.81 25.05
N LYS A 382 -11.74 -17.57 25.54
CA LYS A 382 -12.26 -16.42 24.80
C LYS A 382 -11.21 -15.89 23.80
N PRO A 383 -11.59 -15.61 22.54
CA PRO A 383 -10.65 -15.04 21.56
C PRO A 383 -10.00 -13.74 22.03
N GLN A 384 -10.74 -12.88 22.68
CA GLN A 384 -10.26 -11.61 23.22
C GLN A 384 -9.14 -11.83 24.25
N TYR A 385 -9.30 -12.82 25.13
CA TYR A 385 -8.26 -13.18 26.12
C TYR A 385 -6.99 -13.66 25.44
N VAL A 386 -7.10 -14.47 24.38
CA VAL A 386 -5.93 -14.91 23.60
C VAL A 386 -5.18 -13.73 23.02
N LEU A 387 -5.90 -12.76 22.43
CA LEU A 387 -5.31 -11.57 21.83
C LEU A 387 -4.66 -10.64 22.85
N GLU A 388 -5.27 -10.47 24.03
CA GLU A 388 -4.65 -9.72 25.12
C GLU A 388 -3.33 -10.35 25.63
N ILE A 389 -3.31 -11.68 25.77
CA ILE A 389 -2.09 -12.40 26.14
C ILE A 389 -1.02 -12.26 25.07
N LEU A 390 -1.39 -12.45 23.77
CA LEU A 390 -0.45 -12.26 22.67
C LEU A 390 0.08 -10.83 22.62
N ASN A 391 -0.79 -9.81 22.76
CA ASN A 391 -0.37 -8.41 22.77
C ASN A 391 0.65 -8.10 23.87
N ARG A 392 0.50 -8.75 25.02
CA ARG A 392 1.41 -8.60 26.18
C ARG A 392 2.76 -9.29 25.96
N LEU A 393 2.76 -10.45 25.28
CA LEU A 393 3.95 -11.28 25.08
C LEU A 393 4.73 -10.93 23.82
N ALA A 394 4.06 -10.46 22.77
CA ALA A 394 4.65 -10.13 21.50
C ALA A 394 5.63 -8.94 21.60
N ALA A 395 6.64 -8.95 20.75
CA ALA A 395 7.53 -7.81 20.60
C ALA A 395 6.72 -6.54 20.22
N LYS A 396 7.18 -5.37 20.66
CA LYS A 396 6.48 -4.10 20.42
C LYS A 396 6.30 -3.78 18.93
N ASP A 397 7.24 -4.23 18.12
CA ASP A 397 7.27 -4.05 16.66
C ASP A 397 6.87 -5.33 15.90
N ALA A 398 6.28 -6.32 16.58
CA ALA A 398 5.71 -7.51 15.96
C ALA A 398 4.64 -7.12 14.93
N ILE A 399 4.61 -7.84 13.82
CA ILE A 399 3.63 -7.63 12.75
C ILE A 399 2.42 -8.53 13.01
N VAL A 400 1.23 -7.95 13.00
CA VAL A 400 -0.03 -8.65 13.14
C VAL A 400 -0.73 -8.68 11.79
N VAL A 401 -1.00 -9.87 11.31
CA VAL A 401 -1.72 -10.09 10.05
C VAL A 401 -3.06 -10.74 10.37
N THR A 402 -4.13 -10.30 9.75
CA THR A 402 -5.43 -10.94 9.88
C THR A 402 -5.98 -11.37 8.54
N ASP A 403 -6.76 -12.44 8.55
CA ASP A 403 -7.74 -12.68 7.50
C ASP A 403 -9.01 -11.84 7.78
N VAL A 404 -10.11 -12.07 7.12
CA VAL A 404 -11.34 -11.31 7.25
C VAL A 404 -12.39 -12.07 8.06
N GLY A 405 -12.97 -11.40 9.07
CA GLY A 405 -13.98 -11.98 9.94
C GLY A 405 -13.95 -11.44 11.37
N GLN A 406 -14.58 -12.15 12.30
CA GLN A 406 -14.64 -11.73 13.72
C GLN A 406 -13.26 -11.55 14.35
N HIS A 407 -12.31 -12.43 14.03
CA HIS A 407 -10.93 -12.36 14.51
C HIS A 407 -10.23 -11.06 14.10
N GLN A 408 -10.49 -10.54 12.89
CA GLN A 408 -9.99 -9.25 12.42
C GLN A 408 -10.46 -8.11 13.34
N MET A 409 -11.74 -8.11 13.68
CA MET A 409 -12.33 -7.12 14.58
C MET A 409 -11.74 -7.22 15.98
N TRP A 410 -11.64 -8.44 16.52
CA TRP A 410 -11.03 -8.65 17.84
C TRP A 410 -9.55 -8.29 17.85
N ALA A 411 -8.78 -8.59 16.80
CA ALA A 411 -7.39 -8.17 16.69
C ALA A 411 -7.28 -6.64 16.71
N ALA A 412 -8.12 -5.94 15.94
CA ALA A 412 -8.14 -4.48 15.93
C ALA A 412 -8.51 -3.86 17.29
N GLN A 413 -9.33 -4.56 18.10
CA GLN A 413 -9.80 -4.09 19.40
C GLN A 413 -8.84 -4.43 20.56
N PHE A 414 -8.27 -5.64 20.56
CA PHE A 414 -7.54 -6.19 21.71
C PHE A 414 -6.04 -6.39 21.46
N PHE A 415 -5.56 -6.13 20.23
CA PHE A 415 -4.14 -6.18 19.91
C PHE A 415 -3.64 -4.78 19.55
N ALA A 416 -3.27 -3.99 20.56
CA ALA A 416 -2.85 -2.60 20.37
C ALA A 416 -1.58 -2.50 19.49
N ARG A 417 -1.56 -1.57 18.53
CA ARG A 417 -0.40 -1.29 17.69
C ARG A 417 0.13 0.11 17.95
N ASN A 418 1.38 0.19 18.34
CA ASN A 418 2.07 1.43 18.68
C ASN A 418 3.12 1.82 17.63
N CYS A 419 3.44 0.89 16.72
CA CYS A 419 4.41 1.10 15.65
C CYS A 419 3.72 1.17 14.29
N PRO A 420 4.16 2.09 13.41
CA PRO A 420 3.70 2.13 12.02
C PRO A 420 3.93 0.82 11.28
N ASP A 421 3.08 0.53 10.29
CA ASP A 421 3.22 -0.59 9.34
C ASP A 421 3.29 -1.98 9.99
N THR A 422 2.69 -2.14 11.20
CA THR A 422 2.66 -3.41 11.93
C THR A 422 1.30 -4.09 11.98
N PHE A 423 0.28 -3.54 11.30
CA PHE A 423 -1.05 -4.16 11.18
C PHE A 423 -1.41 -4.37 9.71
N VAL A 424 -1.56 -5.62 9.30
CA VAL A 424 -1.77 -6.05 7.90
C VAL A 424 -3.12 -6.75 7.80
N THR A 425 -4.00 -6.23 6.96
CA THR A 425 -5.35 -6.78 6.80
C THR A 425 -5.94 -6.32 5.46
N SER A 426 -6.87 -7.08 4.89
CA SER A 426 -7.75 -6.64 3.80
C SER A 426 -8.95 -5.94 4.42
N GLY A 427 -8.95 -4.62 4.41
CA GLY A 427 -9.97 -3.83 5.11
C GLY A 427 -11.01 -3.22 4.19
N GLY A 428 -10.65 -2.89 2.97
CA GLY A 428 -11.55 -2.26 2.00
C GLY A 428 -12.32 -3.29 1.16
N PHE A 429 -11.63 -4.27 0.57
CA PHE A 429 -12.24 -5.33 -0.22
C PHE A 429 -12.72 -6.49 0.65
N GLY A 430 -12.02 -6.76 1.74
CA GLY A 430 -12.41 -7.80 2.69
C GLY A 430 -12.20 -9.21 2.16
N THR A 431 -11.06 -9.47 1.56
CA THR A 431 -10.75 -10.74 0.89
C THR A 431 -10.48 -11.85 1.88
N MET A 432 -11.35 -12.86 1.94
CA MET A 432 -11.11 -14.10 2.68
C MET A 432 -10.03 -14.93 1.97
N GLY A 433 -9.03 -15.41 2.74
CA GLY A 433 -7.86 -16.09 2.21
C GLY A 433 -6.63 -15.16 2.04
N PHE A 434 -6.78 -13.86 2.36
CA PHE A 434 -5.70 -12.87 2.37
C PHE A 434 -4.63 -13.18 3.43
N GLY A 435 -5.03 -13.59 4.62
CA GLY A 435 -4.18 -13.58 5.81
C GLY A 435 -2.91 -14.42 5.70
N ILE A 436 -3.02 -15.70 5.30
CA ILE A 436 -1.85 -16.61 5.21
C ILE A 436 -0.79 -16.08 4.23
N PRO A 437 -1.12 -15.80 2.94
CA PRO A 437 -0.11 -15.32 2.02
C PRO A 437 0.44 -13.94 2.40
N ALA A 438 -0.38 -13.04 2.93
CA ALA A 438 0.08 -11.73 3.40
C ALA A 438 1.07 -11.86 4.58
N ALA A 439 0.85 -12.79 5.51
CA ALA A 439 1.80 -13.10 6.58
C ALA A 439 3.12 -13.63 6.05
N ILE A 440 3.08 -14.49 5.03
CA ILE A 440 4.28 -14.97 4.33
C ILE A 440 5.04 -13.81 3.71
N GLY A 441 4.36 -12.91 3.01
CA GLY A 441 4.97 -11.72 2.40
C GLY A 441 5.61 -10.79 3.43
N ALA A 442 4.92 -10.53 4.54
CA ALA A 442 5.44 -9.75 5.66
C ALA A 442 6.68 -10.38 6.32
N GLN A 443 6.68 -11.72 6.47
CA GLN A 443 7.83 -12.44 7.03
C GLN A 443 9.05 -12.42 6.10
N PHE A 444 8.84 -12.48 4.77
CA PHE A 444 9.94 -12.34 3.82
C PHE A 444 10.51 -10.91 3.78
N ALA A 445 9.67 -9.90 4.05
CA ALA A 445 10.11 -8.51 4.17
C ALA A 445 11.00 -8.27 5.41
N TYR A 446 10.64 -8.89 6.52
CA TYR A 446 11.34 -8.77 7.81
C TYR A 446 11.57 -10.14 8.45
N PRO A 447 12.62 -10.88 8.02
CA PRO A 447 12.87 -12.25 8.48
C PRO A 447 13.07 -12.36 10.00
N ASP A 448 13.57 -11.30 10.63
CA ASP A 448 13.92 -11.28 12.06
C ASP A 448 12.78 -10.78 12.97
N LYS A 449 11.66 -10.31 12.40
CA LYS A 449 10.50 -9.89 13.17
C LYS A 449 9.54 -11.03 13.42
N GLU A 450 8.86 -10.95 14.55
CA GLU A 450 7.71 -11.82 14.83
C GLU A 450 6.52 -11.42 13.95
N VAL A 451 5.94 -12.39 13.25
CA VAL A 451 4.71 -12.22 12.46
C VAL A 451 3.65 -13.14 13.03
N TYR A 452 2.56 -12.57 13.50
CA TYR A 452 1.40 -13.28 14.03
C TYR A 452 0.23 -13.20 13.06
N LEU A 453 -0.30 -14.35 12.69
CA LEU A 453 -1.50 -14.49 11.90
C LEU A 453 -2.66 -14.97 12.78
#